data_17c56d928cff5d01b1483e0a9099f9f5
#
_entry.id   17c56d928cff5d01b1483e0a9099f9f5
#
_cell.length_a   1.000
_cell.length_b   1.000
_cell.length_c   1.000
_cell.angle_alpha   90.00
_cell.angle_beta   90.00
_cell.angle_gamma   90.00
#
_symmetry.space_group_name_H-M   'P 1'
#
loop_
_entity.id
_entity.type
_entity.pdbx_description
1 polymer ?
#
loop_
_entity_poly.entity_id
_entity_poly.type
_entity_poly.pdbx_seq_one_letter_code
_entity_poly.pdbx_strand_id
1 'polypeptide(L)'
;MSLLKSAHGGNTREAAELLGISPEQLLDFSANINPLGMPASLKRAIVDNLDCAEHYPDVDYAKLHAALAEHHQIPASWILAGNGETESIFTLVQDLKPRHAMIVTPGFAEYRRALQWEDCTIHEFALREDDGWQLTDAIIDALTSELDCLLLCTPNNPTGLLPDNRLLREIAARCELLGINLILDEAFIDFIAGEPGFIPLLRDNPHIWVLRSLTKFYAIPGLRLGYLVNSNEQAVAQMRRRQMPWSINAFAALAGEIILHDSAYQQATWKWLEQEGARFDRQLKELPGLTVYPGRANYRLLRSERADFDLQRAMLEQHVLIRSCANYPGLDARYYRVAVRSQEENNRLLAALHKVLSGTTLAD
;
A
#
# COMPACT_ATOMS: atom_id res chain seq x y z
N MET A 1 -7.21 -22.14 -9.44
CA MET A 1 -7.51 -20.83 -10.11
C MET A 1 -8.06 -19.89 -9.06
N SER A 2 -7.69 -18.60 -9.10
CA SER A 2 -8.25 -17.60 -8.17
C SER A 2 -9.76 -17.50 -8.38
N LEU A 3 -10.53 -17.41 -7.28
CA LEU A 3 -11.99 -17.21 -7.32
C LEU A 3 -12.38 -15.92 -8.06
N LEU A 4 -11.61 -14.87 -7.83
CA LEU A 4 -11.75 -13.57 -8.49
C LEU A 4 -10.65 -13.36 -9.53
N LYS A 5 -10.98 -12.72 -10.64
CA LYS A 5 -10.05 -12.42 -11.75
C LYS A 5 -9.08 -11.29 -11.42
N SER A 6 -9.52 -10.33 -10.56
CA SER A 6 -8.70 -9.18 -10.19
C SER A 6 -7.48 -9.61 -9.39
N ALA A 7 -6.33 -9.06 -9.77
CA ALA A 7 -5.07 -9.21 -9.03
C ALA A 7 -5.01 -8.33 -7.77
N HIS A 8 -6.03 -7.51 -7.51
CA HIS A 8 -6.10 -6.55 -6.40
C HIS A 8 -7.31 -6.79 -5.51
N GLY A 9 -7.27 -6.27 -4.27
CA GLY A 9 -8.43 -6.19 -3.39
C GLY A 9 -9.41 -5.09 -3.83
N GLY A 10 -10.60 -5.06 -3.18
CA GLY A 10 -11.63 -4.04 -3.46
C GLY A 10 -12.53 -4.36 -4.64
N ASN A 11 -12.45 -5.56 -5.24
CA ASN A 11 -13.33 -5.96 -6.35
C ASN A 11 -14.67 -6.51 -5.82
N THR A 12 -15.42 -5.65 -5.14
CA THR A 12 -16.71 -5.99 -4.54
C THR A 12 -17.78 -6.30 -5.59
N ARG A 13 -17.71 -5.68 -6.78
CA ARG A 13 -18.66 -5.94 -7.87
C ARG A 13 -18.61 -7.40 -8.33
N GLU A 14 -17.43 -7.89 -8.70
CA GLU A 14 -17.26 -9.28 -9.16
C GLU A 14 -17.64 -10.29 -8.08
N ALA A 15 -17.24 -10.01 -6.83
CA ALA A 15 -17.59 -10.84 -5.67
C ALA A 15 -19.11 -10.90 -5.43
N ALA A 16 -19.80 -9.77 -5.53
CA ALA A 16 -21.26 -9.69 -5.39
C ALA A 16 -22.00 -10.40 -6.54
N GLU A 17 -21.51 -10.25 -7.77
CA GLU A 17 -22.06 -10.96 -8.94
C GLU A 17 -22.01 -12.49 -8.77
N LEU A 18 -20.93 -13.03 -8.19
CA LEU A 18 -20.81 -14.48 -7.89
C LEU A 18 -21.86 -14.98 -6.89
N LEU A 19 -22.33 -14.12 -5.99
CA LEU A 19 -23.33 -14.44 -4.98
C LEU A 19 -24.76 -14.06 -5.41
N GLY A 20 -24.92 -13.30 -6.49
CA GLY A 20 -26.23 -12.76 -6.88
C GLY A 20 -26.78 -11.71 -5.90
N ILE A 21 -25.92 -10.93 -5.26
CA ILE A 21 -26.28 -9.87 -4.29
C ILE A 21 -25.75 -8.51 -4.75
N SER A 22 -26.12 -7.44 -4.04
CA SER A 22 -25.54 -6.13 -4.30
C SER A 22 -24.18 -5.94 -3.59
N PRO A 23 -23.24 -5.16 -4.15
CA PRO A 23 -21.93 -4.91 -3.53
C PRO A 23 -21.99 -4.36 -2.10
N GLU A 24 -23.03 -3.58 -1.78
CA GLU A 24 -23.25 -2.98 -0.46
C GLU A 24 -23.56 -4.02 0.64
N GLN A 25 -23.97 -5.23 0.24
CA GLN A 25 -24.25 -6.34 1.14
C GLN A 25 -22.95 -7.10 1.55
N LEU A 26 -21.84 -6.80 0.85
CA LEU A 26 -20.54 -7.38 1.19
C LEU A 26 -19.81 -6.55 2.23
N LEU A 27 -19.20 -7.25 3.18
CA LEU A 27 -18.22 -6.67 4.09
C LEU A 27 -16.82 -6.87 3.49
N ASP A 28 -16.22 -5.78 3.02
CA ASP A 28 -14.93 -5.83 2.31
C ASP A 28 -13.73 -5.67 3.25
N PHE A 29 -13.00 -6.76 3.47
CA PHE A 29 -11.70 -6.82 4.14
C PHE A 29 -10.52 -6.97 3.16
N SER A 30 -10.78 -6.98 1.87
CA SER A 30 -9.75 -7.15 0.84
C SER A 30 -9.02 -5.86 0.50
N ALA A 31 -9.63 -4.70 0.73
CA ALA A 31 -9.06 -3.37 0.54
C ALA A 31 -8.63 -2.77 1.89
N ASN A 32 -7.39 -2.29 1.96
CA ASN A 32 -6.79 -1.77 3.20
C ASN A 32 -7.08 -0.28 3.39
N ILE A 33 -8.35 0.08 3.52
CA ILE A 33 -8.81 1.47 3.63
C ILE A 33 -9.16 1.78 5.08
N ASN A 34 -8.82 2.99 5.54
CA ASN A 34 -9.14 3.46 6.88
C ASN A 34 -10.67 3.43 7.14
N PRO A 35 -11.13 2.69 8.16
CA PRO A 35 -12.56 2.56 8.44
C PRO A 35 -13.21 3.83 9.02
N LEU A 36 -12.41 4.85 9.41
CA LEU A 36 -12.95 6.15 9.82
C LEU A 36 -13.64 6.88 8.67
N GLY A 37 -13.40 6.45 7.42
CA GLY A 37 -13.94 7.08 6.23
C GLY A 37 -13.24 8.39 5.87
N MET A 38 -13.73 9.05 4.82
CA MET A 38 -13.19 10.33 4.37
C MET A 38 -13.29 11.38 5.49
N PRO A 39 -12.23 12.17 5.76
CA PRO A 39 -12.24 13.23 6.76
C PRO A 39 -13.42 14.19 6.57
N ALA A 40 -14.09 14.56 7.68
CA ALA A 40 -15.23 15.48 7.62
C ALA A 40 -14.83 16.88 7.08
N SER A 41 -13.59 17.30 7.35
CA SER A 41 -13.00 18.51 6.78
C SER A 41 -12.98 18.46 5.24
N LEU A 42 -12.59 17.34 4.67
CA LEU A 42 -12.56 17.17 3.22
C LEU A 42 -13.96 17.07 2.62
N LYS A 43 -14.89 16.32 3.27
CA LYS A 43 -16.28 16.25 2.78
C LYS A 43 -16.90 17.63 2.64
N ARG A 44 -16.74 18.47 3.67
CA ARG A 44 -17.23 19.87 3.61
C ARG A 44 -16.56 20.66 2.50
N ALA A 45 -15.24 20.58 2.40
CA ALA A 45 -14.50 21.30 1.37
C ALA A 45 -14.92 20.89 -0.04
N ILE A 46 -15.19 19.61 -0.30
CA ILE A 46 -15.70 19.15 -1.60
C ILE A 46 -17.07 19.76 -1.88
N VAL A 47 -17.99 19.71 -0.90
CA VAL A 47 -19.34 20.28 -1.06
C VAL A 47 -19.28 21.79 -1.31
N ASP A 48 -18.45 22.51 -0.55
CA ASP A 48 -18.29 23.98 -0.66
C ASP A 48 -17.59 24.42 -1.95
N ASN A 49 -16.92 23.50 -2.65
CA ASN A 49 -16.14 23.77 -3.86
C ASN A 49 -16.56 22.89 -5.05
N LEU A 50 -17.81 22.43 -5.12
CA LEU A 50 -18.27 21.58 -6.22
C LEU A 50 -18.03 22.20 -7.59
N ASP A 51 -18.15 23.53 -7.69
CA ASP A 51 -17.96 24.29 -8.93
C ASP A 51 -16.52 24.22 -9.46
N CYS A 52 -15.54 23.78 -8.64
CA CYS A 52 -14.17 23.57 -9.12
C CYS A 52 -14.09 22.53 -10.24
N ALA A 53 -15.08 21.62 -10.32
CA ALA A 53 -15.17 20.64 -11.40
C ALA A 53 -15.50 21.26 -12.78
N GLU A 54 -15.99 22.49 -12.82
CA GLU A 54 -16.30 23.21 -14.06
C GLU A 54 -15.08 23.87 -14.71
N HIS A 55 -13.93 23.82 -14.01
CA HIS A 55 -12.70 24.47 -14.43
C HIS A 55 -11.54 23.48 -14.48
N TYR A 56 -10.58 23.74 -15.38
CA TYR A 56 -9.31 23.01 -15.35
C TYR A 56 -8.58 23.28 -14.04
N PRO A 57 -7.99 22.25 -13.41
CA PRO A 57 -7.10 22.46 -12.28
C PRO A 57 -5.87 23.30 -12.68
N ASP A 58 -5.16 23.87 -11.70
CA ASP A 58 -3.84 24.43 -11.92
C ASP A 58 -2.90 23.36 -12.51
N VAL A 59 -2.35 23.62 -13.68
CA VAL A 59 -1.51 22.65 -14.41
C VAL A 59 -0.24 22.27 -13.64
N ASP A 60 0.27 23.18 -12.81
CA ASP A 60 1.45 22.96 -11.98
C ASP A 60 1.11 22.46 -10.57
N TYR A 61 -0.17 22.46 -10.19
CA TYR A 61 -0.63 22.06 -8.85
C TYR A 61 0.15 22.76 -7.73
N ALA A 62 0.39 24.07 -7.87
CA ALA A 62 1.27 24.83 -6.99
C ALA A 62 0.85 24.75 -5.52
N LYS A 63 -0.45 24.89 -5.22
CA LYS A 63 -0.96 24.79 -3.85
C LYS A 63 -0.80 23.38 -3.26
N LEU A 64 -1.08 22.33 -4.05
CA LEU A 64 -0.90 20.95 -3.63
C LEU A 64 0.57 20.65 -3.30
N HIS A 65 1.50 21.04 -4.19
CA HIS A 65 2.93 20.85 -3.94
C HIS A 65 3.43 21.66 -2.74
N ALA A 66 2.91 22.89 -2.53
CA ALA A 66 3.22 23.70 -1.35
C ALA A 66 2.75 23.03 -0.05
N ALA A 67 1.52 22.49 -0.03
CA ALA A 67 0.98 21.78 1.14
C ALA A 67 1.79 20.51 1.48
N LEU A 68 2.17 19.74 0.47
CA LEU A 68 3.04 18.55 0.65
C LEU A 68 4.44 18.94 1.15
N ALA A 69 5.01 20.01 0.60
CA ALA A 69 6.32 20.53 1.00
C ALA A 69 6.31 21.01 2.45
N GLU A 70 5.28 21.74 2.86
CA GLU A 70 5.08 22.18 4.24
C GLU A 70 4.93 20.99 5.19
N HIS A 71 4.11 20.01 4.83
CA HIS A 71 3.88 18.80 5.64
C HIS A 71 5.18 18.03 5.92
N HIS A 72 6.04 17.89 4.92
CA HIS A 72 7.31 17.17 5.03
C HIS A 72 8.51 18.06 5.38
N GLN A 73 8.34 19.39 5.44
CA GLN A 73 9.41 20.37 5.67
C GLN A 73 10.57 20.21 4.66
N ILE A 74 10.22 20.04 3.39
CA ILE A 74 11.15 19.89 2.26
C ILE A 74 10.81 20.87 1.14
N PRO A 75 11.71 21.16 0.18
CA PRO A 75 11.41 21.96 -0.98
C PRO A 75 10.30 21.34 -1.85
N ALA A 76 9.38 22.19 -2.36
CA ALA A 76 8.35 21.74 -3.30
C ALA A 76 8.95 21.19 -4.62
N SER A 77 10.16 21.63 -4.98
CA SER A 77 10.92 21.12 -6.13
C SER A 77 11.31 19.65 -6.04
N TRP A 78 11.27 19.06 -4.84
CA TRP A 78 11.54 17.63 -4.62
C TRP A 78 10.32 16.74 -4.85
N ILE A 79 9.13 17.32 -4.99
CA ILE A 79 7.87 16.59 -4.99
C ILE A 79 7.25 16.59 -6.39
N LEU A 80 6.73 15.45 -6.81
CA LEU A 80 5.85 15.33 -7.96
C LEU A 80 4.59 14.57 -7.57
N ALA A 81 3.47 15.26 -7.50
CA ALA A 81 2.16 14.67 -7.27
C ALA A 81 1.65 13.96 -8.53
N GLY A 82 0.84 12.92 -8.36
CA GLY A 82 0.31 12.10 -9.44
C GLY A 82 -1.10 11.58 -9.17
N ASN A 83 -1.71 11.02 -10.19
CA ASN A 83 -3.05 10.42 -10.16
C ASN A 83 -3.02 9.05 -9.45
N GLY A 84 -2.77 9.09 -8.15
CA GLY A 84 -2.46 7.94 -7.31
C GLY A 84 -0.99 7.56 -7.38
N GLU A 85 -0.53 6.85 -6.36
CA GLU A 85 0.84 6.37 -6.27
C GLU A 85 1.21 5.41 -7.41
N THR A 86 0.25 4.62 -7.89
CA THR A 86 0.48 3.69 -9.00
C THR A 86 0.97 4.44 -10.25
N GLU A 87 0.41 5.60 -10.58
CA GLU A 87 0.94 6.44 -11.66
C GLU A 87 2.41 6.81 -11.40
N SER A 88 2.75 7.17 -10.15
CA SER A 88 4.13 7.50 -9.77
C SER A 88 5.10 6.33 -9.97
N ILE A 89 4.67 5.09 -9.67
CA ILE A 89 5.47 3.88 -9.93
C ILE A 89 5.80 3.78 -11.43
N PHE A 90 4.79 3.84 -12.28
CA PHE A 90 4.97 3.71 -13.73
C PHE A 90 5.79 4.86 -14.31
N THR A 91 5.49 6.10 -13.93
CA THR A 91 6.23 7.28 -14.37
C THR A 91 7.71 7.20 -13.99
N LEU A 92 8.00 6.78 -12.76
CA LEU A 92 9.37 6.66 -12.28
C LEU A 92 10.14 5.57 -13.03
N VAL A 93 9.56 4.40 -13.22
CA VAL A 93 10.18 3.30 -13.97
C VAL A 93 10.42 3.69 -15.43
N GLN A 94 9.47 4.38 -16.07
CA GLN A 94 9.63 4.90 -17.43
C GLN A 94 10.74 5.96 -17.55
N ASP A 95 10.95 6.77 -16.50
CA ASP A 95 12.02 7.78 -16.52
C ASP A 95 13.39 7.16 -16.27
N LEU A 96 13.49 6.25 -15.30
CA LEU A 96 14.73 5.56 -14.95
C LEU A 96 15.17 4.53 -16.01
N LYS A 97 14.23 3.88 -16.67
CA LYS A 97 14.47 2.82 -17.68
C LYS A 97 15.49 1.78 -17.24
N PRO A 98 15.26 1.12 -16.09
CA PRO A 98 16.21 0.14 -15.60
C PRO A 98 16.27 -1.07 -16.52
N ARG A 99 17.47 -1.56 -16.80
CA ARG A 99 17.67 -2.82 -17.54
C ARG A 99 17.62 -4.02 -16.62
N HIS A 100 18.07 -3.86 -15.39
CA HIS A 100 18.06 -4.86 -14.32
C HIS A 100 17.52 -4.25 -13.04
N ALA A 101 16.43 -4.78 -12.54
CA ALA A 101 15.85 -4.34 -11.28
C ALA A 101 15.64 -5.51 -10.33
N MET A 102 15.81 -5.27 -9.04
CA MET A 102 15.44 -6.21 -8.00
C MET A 102 14.12 -5.79 -7.34
N ILE A 103 13.23 -6.74 -7.16
CA ILE A 103 12.03 -6.59 -6.33
C ILE A 103 12.05 -7.59 -5.18
N VAL A 104 11.43 -7.23 -4.07
CA VAL A 104 11.24 -8.14 -2.93
C VAL A 104 9.91 -8.86 -3.06
N THR A 105 9.93 -10.17 -2.90
CA THR A 105 8.74 -11.03 -3.00
C THR A 105 8.48 -11.77 -1.68
N PRO A 106 7.22 -11.93 -1.23
CA PRO A 106 6.00 -11.42 -1.84
C PRO A 106 5.92 -9.89 -1.78
N GLY A 107 5.43 -9.26 -2.85
CA GLY A 107 5.35 -7.82 -2.97
C GLY A 107 4.23 -7.36 -3.91
N PHE A 108 4.02 -6.06 -4.00
CA PHE A 108 2.94 -5.46 -4.80
C PHE A 108 3.13 -5.74 -6.29
N ALA A 109 2.09 -6.24 -6.96
CA ALA A 109 2.15 -6.74 -8.32
C ALA A 109 2.53 -5.66 -9.36
N GLU A 110 2.23 -4.39 -9.09
CA GLU A 110 2.45 -3.30 -10.05
C GLU A 110 3.93 -2.97 -10.26
N TYR A 111 4.83 -3.33 -9.35
CA TYR A 111 6.27 -3.18 -9.58
C TYR A 111 6.72 -4.01 -10.76
N ARG A 112 6.36 -5.29 -10.75
CA ARG A 112 6.68 -6.21 -11.85
C ARG A 112 6.07 -5.73 -13.17
N ARG A 113 4.82 -5.29 -13.12
CA ARG A 113 4.11 -4.82 -14.31
C ARG A 113 4.76 -3.57 -14.90
N ALA A 114 5.13 -2.59 -14.06
CA ALA A 114 5.82 -1.39 -14.52
C ALA A 114 7.19 -1.70 -15.15
N LEU A 115 7.96 -2.59 -14.50
CA LEU A 115 9.26 -3.02 -15.00
C LEU A 115 9.15 -3.79 -16.33
N GLN A 116 8.12 -4.64 -16.48
CA GLN A 116 7.87 -5.38 -17.72
C GLN A 116 7.51 -4.46 -18.90
N TRP A 117 6.86 -3.31 -18.64
CA TRP A 117 6.57 -2.32 -19.68
C TRP A 117 7.84 -1.68 -20.30
N GLU A 118 8.93 -1.68 -19.55
CA GLU A 118 10.23 -1.17 -19.96
C GLU A 118 11.22 -2.30 -20.33
N ASP A 119 10.71 -3.52 -20.59
CA ASP A 119 11.52 -4.70 -20.96
C ASP A 119 12.66 -4.99 -19.96
N CYS A 120 12.46 -4.64 -18.69
CA CYS A 120 13.45 -4.80 -17.63
C CYS A 120 13.62 -6.27 -17.23
N THR A 121 14.84 -6.71 -17.04
CA THR A 121 15.16 -8.00 -16.40
C THR A 121 14.93 -7.89 -14.91
N ILE A 122 14.04 -8.73 -14.38
CA ILE A 122 13.61 -8.67 -12.98
C ILE A 122 14.30 -9.77 -12.18
N HIS A 123 15.01 -9.37 -11.14
CA HIS A 123 15.59 -10.23 -10.11
C HIS A 123 14.68 -10.21 -8.88
N GLU A 124 14.50 -11.36 -8.25
CA GLU A 124 13.66 -11.46 -7.04
C GLU A 124 14.51 -11.75 -5.83
N PHE A 125 14.31 -10.96 -4.76
CA PHE A 125 14.75 -11.30 -3.42
C PHE A 125 13.57 -11.86 -2.64
N ALA A 126 13.58 -13.18 -2.38
CA ALA A 126 12.47 -13.85 -1.72
C ALA A 126 12.58 -13.75 -0.20
N LEU A 127 11.56 -13.17 0.42
CA LEU A 127 11.33 -13.28 1.86
C LEU A 127 10.93 -14.72 2.21
N ARG A 128 11.24 -15.14 3.42
CA ARG A 128 11.00 -16.52 3.87
C ARG A 128 10.06 -16.55 5.07
N GLU A 129 9.18 -17.54 5.10
CA GLU A 129 8.33 -17.78 6.26
C GLU A 129 9.13 -18.10 7.51
N ASP A 130 10.21 -18.89 7.38
CA ASP A 130 11.11 -19.24 8.48
C ASP A 130 11.75 -18.02 9.17
N ASP A 131 11.92 -16.92 8.43
CA ASP A 131 12.39 -15.64 8.94
C ASP A 131 11.23 -14.73 9.38
N GLY A 132 10.01 -15.26 9.50
CA GLY A 132 8.79 -14.51 9.81
C GLY A 132 8.44 -13.45 8.77
N TRP A 133 8.80 -13.67 7.51
CA TRP A 133 8.64 -12.75 6.38
C TRP A 133 9.42 -11.42 6.53
N GLN A 134 10.41 -11.37 7.43
CA GLN A 134 11.25 -10.20 7.63
C GLN A 134 12.24 -10.04 6.46
N LEU A 135 12.51 -8.78 6.10
CA LEU A 135 13.66 -8.47 5.27
C LEU A 135 14.93 -8.61 6.13
N THR A 136 15.86 -9.42 5.66
CA THR A 136 17.10 -9.74 6.40
C THR A 136 18.33 -9.07 5.78
N ASP A 137 19.44 -9.04 6.52
CA ASP A 137 20.71 -8.48 6.06
C ASP A 137 21.26 -9.18 4.79
N ALA A 138 20.76 -10.39 4.47
CA ALA A 138 21.12 -11.11 3.25
C ALA A 138 20.84 -10.32 1.95
N ILE A 139 19.91 -9.34 1.98
CA ILE A 139 19.67 -8.48 0.83
C ILE A 139 20.90 -7.65 0.46
N ILE A 140 21.73 -7.27 1.42
CA ILE A 140 22.97 -6.48 1.18
C ILE A 140 23.92 -7.22 0.25
N ASP A 141 24.09 -8.54 0.46
CA ASP A 141 24.94 -9.38 -0.37
C ASP A 141 24.32 -9.67 -1.74
N ALA A 142 23.00 -9.64 -1.85
CA ALA A 142 22.27 -9.80 -3.10
C ALA A 142 22.36 -8.57 -4.02
N LEU A 143 22.69 -7.38 -3.48
CA LEU A 143 22.86 -6.16 -4.26
C LEU A 143 24.24 -6.16 -4.95
N THR A 144 24.20 -6.16 -6.29
CA THR A 144 25.40 -6.12 -7.16
C THR A 144 25.35 -4.92 -8.09
N SER A 145 26.50 -4.57 -8.67
CA SER A 145 26.62 -3.46 -9.64
C SER A 145 25.93 -3.73 -11.00
N GLU A 146 25.36 -4.91 -11.19
CA GLU A 146 24.53 -5.22 -12.36
C GLU A 146 23.13 -4.63 -12.26
N LEU A 147 22.67 -4.31 -11.03
CA LEU A 147 21.36 -3.76 -10.80
C LEU A 147 21.32 -2.25 -11.04
N ASP A 148 20.32 -1.79 -11.74
CA ASP A 148 20.04 -0.37 -11.93
C ASP A 148 19.04 0.17 -10.88
N CYS A 149 18.21 -0.73 -10.32
CA CYS A 149 17.11 -0.34 -9.44
C CYS A 149 16.79 -1.43 -8.40
N LEU A 150 16.41 -1.01 -7.19
CA LEU A 150 15.82 -1.83 -6.15
C LEU A 150 14.49 -1.21 -5.72
N LEU A 151 13.39 -2.01 -5.71
CA LEU A 151 12.09 -1.58 -5.20
C LEU A 151 11.77 -2.30 -3.89
N LEU A 152 11.52 -1.52 -2.84
CA LEU A 152 11.12 -2.00 -1.51
C LEU A 152 9.80 -1.35 -1.11
N CYS A 153 8.87 -2.14 -0.58
CA CYS A 153 7.66 -1.65 0.07
C CYS A 153 7.85 -1.60 1.58
N THR A 154 7.66 -0.43 2.20
CA THR A 154 7.97 -0.19 3.61
C THR A 154 6.89 0.66 4.28
N PRO A 155 5.94 0.04 5.02
CA PRO A 155 5.79 -1.41 5.31
C PRO A 155 5.38 -2.24 4.09
N ASN A 156 5.82 -3.50 4.07
CA ASN A 156 5.60 -4.38 2.94
C ASN A 156 4.13 -4.81 2.80
N ASN A 157 3.66 -4.89 1.58
CA ASN A 157 2.37 -5.48 1.21
C ASN A 157 2.65 -6.81 0.46
N PRO A 158 2.24 -8.01 0.98
CA PRO A 158 1.13 -8.21 1.92
C PRO A 158 1.53 -8.46 3.39
N THR A 159 2.80 -8.48 3.75
CA THR A 159 3.25 -8.92 5.08
C THR A 159 2.99 -7.92 6.21
N GLY A 160 2.87 -6.63 5.89
CA GLY A 160 2.66 -5.56 6.87
C GLY A 160 3.89 -5.22 7.71
N LEU A 161 5.06 -5.77 7.38
CA LEU A 161 6.29 -5.61 8.14
C LEU A 161 7.09 -4.41 7.65
N LEU A 162 7.69 -3.70 8.60
CA LEU A 162 8.61 -2.60 8.37
C LEU A 162 10.02 -3.09 8.69
N PRO A 163 10.97 -2.96 7.75
CA PRO A 163 12.37 -3.28 8.03
C PRO A 163 12.96 -2.40 9.13
N ASP A 164 13.98 -2.91 9.81
CA ASP A 164 14.77 -2.13 10.76
C ASP A 164 15.39 -0.91 10.09
N ASN A 165 15.35 0.24 10.76
CA ASN A 165 15.92 1.50 10.25
C ASN A 165 17.43 1.39 9.98
N ARG A 166 18.17 0.57 10.75
CA ARG A 166 19.58 0.28 10.50
C ARG A 166 19.73 -0.40 9.14
N LEU A 167 18.96 -1.47 8.90
CA LEU A 167 19.02 -2.20 7.63
C LEU A 167 18.64 -1.31 6.43
N LEU A 168 17.63 -0.48 6.56
CA LEU A 168 17.25 0.47 5.49
C LEU A 168 18.37 1.44 5.16
N ARG A 169 19.10 1.95 6.16
CA ARG A 169 20.27 2.83 5.96
C ARG A 169 21.43 2.10 5.31
N GLU A 170 21.69 0.85 5.69
CA GLU A 170 22.72 0.02 5.08
C GLU A 170 22.38 -0.31 3.61
N ILE A 171 21.11 -0.62 3.32
CA ILE A 171 20.63 -0.79 1.94
C ILE A 171 20.85 0.50 1.13
N ALA A 172 20.48 1.65 1.69
CA ALA A 172 20.65 2.96 1.05
C ALA A 172 22.12 3.23 0.71
N ALA A 173 23.01 3.03 1.68
CA ALA A 173 24.46 3.20 1.48
C ALA A 173 25.03 2.21 0.45
N ARG A 174 24.56 0.97 0.46
CA ARG A 174 24.97 -0.04 -0.52
C ARG A 174 24.50 0.32 -1.92
N CYS A 175 23.26 0.80 -2.07
CA CYS A 175 22.73 1.26 -3.35
C CYS A 175 23.54 2.46 -3.89
N GLU A 176 23.86 3.44 -3.03
CA GLU A 176 24.73 4.56 -3.42
C GLU A 176 26.09 4.11 -3.95
N LEU A 177 26.75 3.23 -3.19
CA LEU A 177 28.07 2.69 -3.57
C LEU A 177 28.04 1.98 -4.93
N LEU A 178 26.94 1.30 -5.26
CA LEU A 178 26.81 0.51 -6.49
C LEU A 178 26.12 1.27 -7.63
N GLY A 179 25.65 2.50 -7.40
CA GLY A 179 24.93 3.30 -8.39
C GLY A 179 23.51 2.80 -8.65
N ILE A 180 22.88 2.13 -7.69
CA ILE A 180 21.53 1.59 -7.78
C ILE A 180 20.51 2.65 -7.33
N ASN A 181 19.46 2.91 -8.12
CA ASN A 181 18.32 3.70 -7.68
C ASN A 181 17.49 2.89 -6.70
N LEU A 182 17.33 3.40 -5.48
CA LEU A 182 16.46 2.80 -4.46
C LEU A 182 15.08 3.45 -4.51
N ILE A 183 14.05 2.66 -4.75
CA ILE A 183 12.65 3.09 -4.70
C ILE A 183 12.02 2.52 -3.44
N LEU A 184 11.59 3.40 -2.54
CA LEU A 184 10.89 3.07 -1.31
C LEU A 184 9.41 3.40 -1.48
N ASP A 185 8.58 2.37 -1.57
CA ASP A 185 7.13 2.51 -1.57
C ASP A 185 6.64 2.55 -0.11
N GLU A 186 6.28 3.74 0.32
CA GLU A 186 5.78 4.04 1.67
C GLU A 186 4.26 4.28 1.69
N ALA A 187 3.49 3.57 0.84
CA ALA A 187 2.04 3.73 0.74
C ALA A 187 1.27 3.56 2.05
N PHE A 188 1.82 2.82 2.99
CA PHE A 188 1.19 2.51 4.28
C PHE A 188 1.93 3.08 5.49
N ILE A 189 3.00 3.84 5.30
CA ILE A 189 3.83 4.34 6.40
C ILE A 189 3.05 5.26 7.34
N ASP A 190 2.11 6.05 6.82
CA ASP A 190 1.32 7.01 7.58
C ASP A 190 0.47 6.33 8.68
N PHE A 191 0.17 5.03 8.57
CA PHE A 191 -0.52 4.28 9.61
C PHE A 191 0.33 4.02 10.86
N ILE A 192 1.66 4.18 10.78
CA ILE A 192 2.57 3.93 11.89
C ILE A 192 2.86 5.25 12.61
N ALA A 193 2.24 5.44 13.77
CA ALA A 193 2.42 6.65 14.57
C ALA A 193 3.90 6.92 14.88
N GLY A 194 4.34 8.15 14.63
CA GLY A 194 5.72 8.57 14.91
C GLY A 194 6.78 8.06 13.93
N GLU A 195 6.38 7.36 12.86
CA GLU A 195 7.30 6.89 11.82
C GLU A 195 7.31 7.87 10.64
N PRO A 196 8.38 8.66 10.46
CA PRO A 196 8.43 9.65 9.40
C PRO A 196 8.74 9.04 8.02
N GLY A 197 9.15 7.77 7.98
CA GLY A 197 9.69 7.12 6.79
C GLY A 197 11.06 7.69 6.39
N PHE A 198 11.40 7.59 5.10
CA PHE A 198 12.73 7.94 4.61
C PHE A 198 12.84 9.39 4.09
N ILE A 199 11.74 10.12 3.92
CA ILE A 199 11.75 11.50 3.38
C ILE A 199 12.73 12.42 4.12
N PRO A 200 12.83 12.43 5.47
CA PRO A 200 13.76 13.30 6.18
C PRO A 200 15.26 13.06 5.85
N LEU A 201 15.57 11.91 5.27
CA LEU A 201 16.95 11.50 4.95
C LEU A 201 17.32 11.74 3.48
N LEU A 202 16.42 12.24 2.65
CA LEU A 202 16.62 12.37 1.20
C LEU A 202 17.65 13.45 0.83
N ARG A 203 17.89 14.45 1.70
CA ARG A 203 18.82 15.55 1.41
C ARG A 203 20.18 15.04 0.91
N ASP A 204 20.70 14.02 1.56
CA ASP A 204 22.03 13.47 1.30
C ASP A 204 21.97 12.18 0.46
N ASN A 205 20.79 11.84 -0.06
CA ASN A 205 20.53 10.56 -0.74
C ASN A 205 19.76 10.77 -2.06
N PRO A 206 20.33 11.46 -3.06
CA PRO A 206 19.63 11.78 -4.32
C PRO A 206 19.31 10.56 -5.21
N HIS A 207 19.87 9.38 -4.91
CA HIS A 207 19.58 8.12 -5.57
C HIS A 207 18.33 7.42 -5.00
N ILE A 208 17.72 7.98 -3.95
CA ILE A 208 16.53 7.41 -3.29
C ILE A 208 15.27 8.14 -3.71
N TRP A 209 14.30 7.37 -4.15
CA TRP A 209 12.95 7.81 -4.51
C TRP A 209 11.96 7.28 -3.48
N VAL A 210 11.17 8.16 -2.89
CA VAL A 210 10.11 7.76 -1.95
C VAL A 210 8.76 7.98 -2.62
N LEU A 211 7.93 6.94 -2.60
CA LEU A 211 6.55 6.98 -3.09
C LEU A 211 5.59 7.03 -1.90
N ARG A 212 4.57 7.86 -1.99
CA ARG A 212 3.54 8.04 -0.96
C ARG A 212 2.14 7.97 -1.55
N SER A 213 1.20 7.44 -0.78
CA SER A 213 -0.21 7.36 -1.13
C SER A 213 -1.06 8.02 -0.06
N LEU A 214 -1.96 8.91 -0.46
CA LEU A 214 -2.93 9.52 0.44
C LEU A 214 -4.29 8.79 0.44
N THR A 215 -4.44 7.76 -0.41
CA THR A 215 -5.73 7.11 -0.66
C THR A 215 -6.19 6.19 0.46
N LYS A 216 -5.26 5.49 1.14
CA LYS A 216 -5.59 4.47 2.14
C LYS A 216 -5.81 5.10 3.52
N PHE A 217 -4.86 5.90 3.98
CA PHE A 217 -4.91 6.54 5.29
C PHE A 217 -6.09 7.51 5.42
N TYR A 218 -6.36 8.31 4.38
CA TYR A 218 -7.46 9.28 4.38
C TYR A 218 -8.76 8.76 3.76
N ALA A 219 -8.83 7.46 3.48
CA ALA A 219 -10.01 6.79 2.93
C ALA A 219 -10.59 7.47 1.67
N ILE A 220 -9.72 7.83 0.73
CA ILE A 220 -10.04 8.47 -0.54
C ILE A 220 -9.54 7.70 -1.78
N PRO A 221 -9.69 6.36 -1.82
CA PRO A 221 -9.15 5.58 -2.94
C PRO A 221 -9.74 6.00 -4.29
N GLY A 222 -10.98 6.47 -4.32
CA GLY A 222 -11.68 6.92 -5.53
C GLY A 222 -11.17 8.26 -6.07
N LEU A 223 -10.55 9.12 -5.26
CA LEU A 223 -10.01 10.41 -5.70
C LEU A 223 -8.67 10.28 -6.42
N ARG A 224 -7.89 9.23 -6.16
CA ARG A 224 -6.61 8.96 -6.81
C ARG A 224 -5.56 10.04 -6.56
N LEU A 225 -4.93 10.03 -5.39
CA LEU A 225 -3.87 10.99 -5.04
C LEU A 225 -2.67 10.26 -4.41
N GLY A 226 -1.50 10.49 -4.99
CA GLY A 226 -0.21 10.05 -4.49
C GLY A 226 0.88 10.99 -4.98
N TYR A 227 2.11 10.76 -4.55
CA TYR A 227 3.24 11.57 -4.96
C TYR A 227 4.55 10.81 -4.80
N LEU A 228 5.57 11.27 -5.51
CA LEU A 228 6.95 10.86 -5.34
C LEU A 228 7.79 12.01 -4.81
N VAL A 229 8.88 11.65 -4.11
CA VAL A 229 9.82 12.62 -3.52
C VAL A 229 11.25 12.18 -3.83
N ASN A 230 12.06 13.12 -4.27
CA ASN A 230 13.51 12.94 -4.45
C ASN A 230 14.24 14.27 -4.31
N SER A 231 15.43 14.28 -3.73
CA SER A 231 16.22 15.51 -3.53
C SER A 231 16.94 16.00 -4.80
N ASN A 232 16.96 15.20 -5.86
CA ASN A 232 17.48 15.65 -7.17
C ASN A 232 16.40 16.45 -7.92
N GLU A 233 16.40 17.76 -7.70
CA GLU A 233 15.41 18.68 -8.29
C GLU A 233 15.38 18.63 -9.82
N GLN A 234 16.52 18.40 -10.47
CA GLN A 234 16.59 18.33 -11.93
C GLN A 234 15.86 17.09 -12.46
N ALA A 235 16.04 15.93 -11.80
CA ALA A 235 15.34 14.70 -12.14
C ALA A 235 13.83 14.86 -11.94
N VAL A 236 13.39 15.42 -10.81
CA VAL A 236 11.98 15.68 -10.54
C VAL A 236 11.40 16.67 -11.58
N ALA A 237 12.11 17.74 -11.90
CA ALA A 237 11.68 18.71 -12.92
C ALA A 237 11.58 18.07 -14.31
N GLN A 238 12.48 17.14 -14.66
CA GLN A 238 12.42 16.40 -15.91
C GLN A 238 11.16 15.52 -15.98
N MET A 239 10.86 14.79 -14.92
CA MET A 239 9.65 13.97 -14.84
C MET A 239 8.39 14.85 -14.92
N ARG A 240 8.36 16.00 -14.24
CA ARG A 240 7.24 16.94 -14.30
C ARG A 240 6.96 17.43 -15.73
N ARG A 241 8.00 17.70 -16.53
CA ARG A 241 7.84 18.09 -17.94
C ARG A 241 7.24 17.00 -18.83
N ARG A 242 7.36 15.72 -18.42
CA ARG A 242 6.82 14.56 -19.14
C ARG A 242 5.46 14.13 -18.63
N GLN A 243 5.05 14.59 -17.44
CA GLN A 243 3.75 14.29 -16.88
C GLN A 243 2.65 14.85 -17.77
N MET A 244 1.58 14.06 -17.96
CA MET A 244 0.42 14.54 -18.71
C MET A 244 -0.22 15.74 -18.00
N PRO A 245 -0.52 16.84 -18.73
CA PRO A 245 -1.23 17.98 -18.15
C PRO A 245 -2.57 17.51 -17.54
N TRP A 246 -2.92 18.12 -16.40
CA TRP A 246 -4.18 17.85 -15.70
C TRP A 246 -4.41 16.38 -15.32
N SER A 247 -3.34 15.61 -15.06
CA SER A 247 -3.46 14.21 -14.66
C SER A 247 -4.15 14.01 -13.31
N ILE A 248 -4.12 15.02 -12.43
CA ILE A 248 -4.78 15.01 -11.12
C ILE A 248 -6.08 15.80 -11.22
N ASN A 249 -7.22 15.19 -10.86
CA ASN A 249 -8.50 15.88 -10.87
C ASN A 249 -8.60 16.96 -9.78
N ALA A 250 -9.52 17.91 -9.97
CA ALA A 250 -9.67 19.06 -9.08
C ALA A 250 -9.95 18.68 -7.63
N PHE A 251 -10.77 17.65 -7.37
CA PHE A 251 -11.07 17.21 -6.01
C PHE A 251 -9.89 16.51 -5.33
N ALA A 252 -9.08 15.78 -6.09
CA ALA A 252 -7.85 15.18 -5.56
C ALA A 252 -6.84 16.25 -5.17
N ALA A 253 -6.66 17.29 -6.01
CA ALA A 253 -5.80 18.43 -5.69
C ALA A 253 -6.29 19.16 -4.43
N LEU A 254 -7.59 19.47 -4.35
CA LEU A 254 -8.21 20.06 -3.17
C LEU A 254 -8.02 19.20 -1.92
N ALA A 255 -8.17 17.88 -2.05
CA ALA A 255 -7.97 16.95 -0.94
C ALA A 255 -6.56 17.07 -0.35
N GLY A 256 -5.53 17.05 -1.20
CA GLY A 256 -4.14 17.17 -0.73
C GLY A 256 -3.82 18.50 -0.04
N GLU A 257 -4.52 19.58 -0.41
CA GLU A 257 -4.38 20.88 0.25
C GLU A 257 -4.98 20.92 1.66
N ILE A 258 -5.93 20.01 1.98
CA ILE A 258 -6.73 20.06 3.22
C ILE A 258 -6.36 18.98 4.21
N ILE A 259 -6.29 17.72 3.74
CA ILE A 259 -6.19 16.55 4.64
C ILE A 259 -4.90 16.50 5.44
N LEU A 260 -3.81 17.07 4.91
CA LEU A 260 -2.51 17.08 5.57
C LEU A 260 -2.50 17.91 6.86
N HIS A 261 -3.43 18.86 6.99
CA HIS A 261 -3.61 19.70 8.19
C HIS A 261 -4.62 19.13 9.19
N ASP A 262 -5.31 18.03 8.87
CA ASP A 262 -6.32 17.43 9.76
C ASP A 262 -5.66 16.52 10.82
N SER A 263 -5.00 17.17 11.79
CA SER A 263 -4.30 16.47 12.88
C SER A 263 -5.25 15.65 13.76
N ALA A 264 -6.50 16.06 13.90
CA ALA A 264 -7.51 15.33 14.67
C ALA A 264 -7.83 13.98 14.00
N TYR A 265 -7.99 13.97 12.68
CA TYR A 265 -8.19 12.74 11.92
C TYR A 265 -6.98 11.80 11.99
N GLN A 266 -5.76 12.35 11.88
CA GLN A 266 -4.53 11.57 11.98
C GLN A 266 -4.41 10.89 13.35
N GLN A 267 -4.61 11.65 14.44
CA GLN A 267 -4.56 11.10 15.79
C GLN A 267 -5.67 10.07 16.05
N ALA A 268 -6.89 10.31 15.56
CA ALA A 268 -7.97 9.35 15.66
C ALA A 268 -7.66 8.03 14.94
N THR A 269 -7.01 8.12 13.77
CA THR A 269 -6.56 6.96 13.00
C THR A 269 -5.51 6.16 13.76
N TRP A 270 -4.48 6.79 14.30
CA TRP A 270 -3.43 6.09 15.06
C TRP A 270 -3.98 5.46 16.32
N LYS A 271 -4.83 6.16 17.06
CA LYS A 271 -5.50 5.64 18.26
C LYS A 271 -6.37 4.42 17.94
N TRP A 272 -7.14 4.49 16.85
CA TRP A 272 -7.95 3.37 16.37
C TRP A 272 -7.07 2.16 16.06
N LEU A 273 -6.01 2.32 15.25
CA LEU A 273 -5.16 1.21 14.83
C LEU A 273 -4.40 0.59 16.01
N GLU A 274 -3.91 1.40 16.94
CA GLU A 274 -3.24 0.93 18.16
C GLU A 274 -4.18 0.05 19.01
N GLN A 275 -5.39 0.53 19.28
CA GLN A 275 -6.33 -0.15 20.18
C GLN A 275 -7.00 -1.34 19.47
N GLU A 276 -7.61 -1.10 18.32
CA GLU A 276 -8.38 -2.12 17.61
C GLU A 276 -7.47 -3.12 16.90
N GLY A 277 -6.32 -2.69 16.36
CA GLY A 277 -5.34 -3.59 15.78
C GLY A 277 -4.82 -4.61 16.78
N ALA A 278 -4.45 -4.17 17.99
CA ALA A 278 -3.99 -5.06 19.04
C ALA A 278 -5.10 -6.03 19.53
N ARG A 279 -6.34 -5.55 19.64
CA ARG A 279 -7.49 -6.40 19.98
C ARG A 279 -7.74 -7.46 18.89
N PHE A 280 -7.78 -7.02 17.65
CA PHE A 280 -8.03 -7.88 16.50
C PHE A 280 -6.96 -8.96 16.36
N ASP A 281 -5.68 -8.60 16.53
CA ASP A 281 -4.57 -9.55 16.49
C ASP A 281 -4.70 -10.67 17.54
N ARG A 282 -5.09 -10.33 18.76
CA ARG A 282 -5.32 -11.34 19.81
C ARG A 282 -6.44 -12.30 19.43
N GLN A 283 -7.58 -11.77 18.98
CA GLN A 283 -8.74 -12.59 18.62
C GLN A 283 -8.52 -13.45 17.37
N LEU A 284 -7.78 -12.94 16.37
CA LEU A 284 -7.40 -13.75 15.22
C LEU A 284 -6.52 -14.94 15.62
N LYS A 285 -5.58 -14.75 16.56
CA LYS A 285 -4.68 -15.81 17.04
C LYS A 285 -5.39 -16.87 17.87
N GLU A 286 -6.57 -16.59 18.40
CA GLU A 286 -7.40 -17.54 19.14
C GLU A 286 -8.18 -18.48 18.20
N LEU A 287 -8.26 -18.16 16.89
CA LEU A 287 -8.98 -18.98 15.92
C LEU A 287 -8.15 -20.24 15.54
N PRO A 288 -8.74 -21.44 15.62
CA PRO A 288 -8.05 -22.65 15.26
C PRO A 288 -7.79 -22.73 13.76
N GLY A 289 -6.68 -23.33 13.35
CA GLY A 289 -6.36 -23.57 11.94
C GLY A 289 -5.91 -22.34 11.16
N LEU A 290 -5.56 -21.25 11.86
CA LEU A 290 -4.97 -20.06 11.27
C LEU A 290 -3.62 -19.72 11.91
N THR A 291 -2.62 -19.47 11.07
CA THR A 291 -1.40 -18.76 11.47
C THR A 291 -1.57 -17.28 11.15
N VAL A 292 -1.33 -16.42 12.13
CA VAL A 292 -1.47 -14.97 12.00
C VAL A 292 -0.09 -14.31 12.12
N TYR A 293 0.34 -13.65 11.06
CA TYR A 293 1.63 -12.95 11.05
C TYR A 293 1.49 -11.54 11.61
N PRO A 294 2.49 -11.05 12.36
CA PRO A 294 2.47 -9.68 12.87
C PRO A 294 2.54 -8.68 11.71
N GLY A 295 1.89 -7.53 11.88
CA GLY A 295 1.93 -6.44 10.90
C GLY A 295 1.83 -5.09 11.59
N ARG A 296 2.51 -4.07 11.04
CA ARG A 296 2.55 -2.70 11.55
C ARG A 296 1.51 -1.80 10.89
N ALA A 297 1.06 -2.16 9.67
CA ALA A 297 0.04 -1.43 8.92
C ALA A 297 -1.39 -1.87 9.28
N ASN A 298 -2.37 -1.34 8.56
CA ASN A 298 -3.80 -1.62 8.77
C ASN A 298 -4.29 -2.90 8.09
N TYR A 299 -3.46 -3.93 8.02
CA TYR A 299 -3.81 -5.26 7.50
C TYR A 299 -2.96 -6.35 8.16
N ARG A 300 -3.42 -7.59 8.03
CA ARG A 300 -2.73 -8.78 8.55
C ARG A 300 -2.65 -9.84 7.47
N LEU A 301 -1.49 -10.49 7.38
CA LEU A 301 -1.28 -11.69 6.60
C LEU A 301 -1.69 -12.90 7.45
N LEU A 302 -2.49 -13.77 6.87
CA LEU A 302 -2.98 -15.00 7.48
C LEU A 302 -2.57 -16.19 6.62
N ARG A 303 -2.33 -17.35 7.25
CA ARG A 303 -2.20 -18.62 6.54
C ARG A 303 -3.18 -19.64 7.12
N SER A 304 -4.00 -20.23 6.25
CA SER A 304 -4.80 -21.41 6.62
C SER A 304 -3.89 -22.63 6.76
N GLU A 305 -4.07 -23.42 7.80
CA GLU A 305 -3.34 -24.69 7.96
C GLU A 305 -3.81 -25.77 6.99
N ARG A 306 -5.00 -25.60 6.40
CA ARG A 306 -5.60 -26.52 5.46
C ARG A 306 -5.30 -26.13 4.02
N ALA A 307 -4.60 -26.99 3.32
CA ALA A 307 -4.22 -26.78 1.92
C ALA A 307 -5.37 -27.04 0.93
N ASP A 308 -6.35 -27.84 1.32
CA ASP A 308 -7.51 -28.28 0.52
C ASP A 308 -8.76 -27.39 0.72
N PHE A 309 -8.62 -26.31 1.50
CA PHE A 309 -9.75 -25.45 1.89
C PHE A 309 -9.61 -24.05 1.33
N ASP A 310 -10.54 -23.65 0.46
CA ASP A 310 -10.63 -22.28 -0.06
C ASP A 310 -11.34 -21.37 0.95
N LEU A 311 -10.54 -20.75 1.84
CA LEU A 311 -11.05 -19.84 2.87
C LEU A 311 -11.72 -18.62 2.24
N GLN A 312 -11.22 -18.10 1.10
CA GLN A 312 -11.85 -16.93 0.44
C GLN A 312 -13.27 -17.27 0.00
N ARG A 313 -13.49 -18.43 -0.61
CA ARG A 313 -14.83 -18.88 -1.02
C ARG A 313 -15.75 -19.05 0.18
N ALA A 314 -15.29 -19.73 1.22
CA ALA A 314 -16.10 -19.97 2.42
C ALA A 314 -16.47 -18.65 3.13
N MET A 315 -15.57 -17.68 3.17
CA MET A 315 -15.85 -16.36 3.71
C MET A 315 -16.81 -15.56 2.82
N LEU A 316 -16.66 -15.67 1.51
CA LEU A 316 -17.56 -15.01 0.57
C LEU A 316 -19.02 -15.48 0.75
N GLU A 317 -19.25 -16.78 1.02
CA GLU A 317 -20.56 -17.34 1.36
C GLU A 317 -21.14 -16.77 2.68
N GLN A 318 -20.30 -16.19 3.53
CA GLN A 318 -20.71 -15.41 4.71
C GLN A 318 -20.83 -13.91 4.42
N HIS A 319 -20.85 -13.50 3.15
CA HIS A 319 -20.86 -12.12 2.68
C HIS A 319 -19.66 -11.28 3.17
N VAL A 320 -18.52 -11.94 3.36
CA VAL A 320 -17.23 -11.30 3.75
C VAL A 320 -16.20 -11.55 2.68
N LEU A 321 -15.68 -10.48 2.10
CA LEU A 321 -14.63 -10.55 1.09
C LEU A 321 -13.26 -10.36 1.74
N ILE A 322 -12.40 -11.40 1.66
CA ILE A 322 -11.00 -11.35 2.06
C ILE A 322 -10.09 -11.44 0.83
N ARG A 323 -8.84 -11.01 0.94
CA ARG A 323 -7.87 -11.03 -0.16
C ARG A 323 -7.11 -12.36 -0.18
N SER A 324 -7.30 -13.18 -1.22
CA SER A 324 -6.41 -14.32 -1.50
C SER A 324 -5.03 -13.82 -1.97
N CYS A 325 -3.96 -14.32 -1.38
CA CYS A 325 -2.59 -13.96 -1.73
C CYS A 325 -1.91 -15.00 -2.64
N ALA A 326 -2.65 -15.94 -3.21
CA ALA A 326 -2.12 -16.99 -4.08
C ALA A 326 -1.39 -16.47 -5.34
N ASN A 327 -1.65 -15.24 -5.74
CA ASN A 327 -0.99 -14.58 -6.87
C ASN A 327 0.27 -13.79 -6.50
N TYR A 328 0.65 -13.76 -5.22
CA TYR A 328 1.92 -13.17 -4.82
C TYR A 328 3.04 -14.22 -4.96
N PRO A 329 4.12 -13.93 -5.68
CA PRO A 329 5.27 -14.83 -5.73
C PRO A 329 5.76 -15.17 -4.31
N GLY A 330 6.01 -16.46 -4.05
CA GLY A 330 6.42 -16.95 -2.73
C GLY A 330 5.29 -17.30 -1.77
N LEU A 331 4.02 -16.99 -2.12
CA LEU A 331 2.83 -17.42 -1.38
C LEU A 331 2.00 -18.41 -2.18
N ASP A 332 1.25 -19.26 -1.50
CA ASP A 332 0.34 -20.22 -2.11
C ASP A 332 -1.14 -19.91 -1.78
N ALA A 333 -2.04 -20.83 -2.14
CA ALA A 333 -3.48 -20.67 -1.95
C ALA A 333 -3.93 -20.65 -0.48
N ARG A 334 -3.05 -20.94 0.48
CA ARG A 334 -3.34 -20.89 1.91
C ARG A 334 -3.20 -19.51 2.50
N TYR A 335 -2.59 -18.58 1.78
CA TYR A 335 -2.30 -17.23 2.30
C TYR A 335 -3.39 -16.24 1.93
N TYR A 336 -3.78 -15.46 2.92
CA TYR A 336 -4.83 -14.45 2.81
C TYR A 336 -4.40 -13.17 3.50
N ARG A 337 -4.93 -12.03 3.06
CA ARG A 337 -4.75 -10.74 3.73
C ARG A 337 -6.10 -10.19 4.10
N VAL A 338 -6.23 -9.69 5.32
CA VAL A 338 -7.42 -9.02 5.84
C VAL A 338 -7.07 -7.63 6.35
N ALA A 339 -7.87 -6.63 6.03
CA ALA A 339 -7.74 -5.29 6.59
C ALA A 339 -8.10 -5.30 8.09
N VAL A 340 -7.54 -4.37 8.85
CA VAL A 340 -8.07 -3.98 10.16
C VAL A 340 -9.14 -2.91 9.90
N ARG A 341 -10.36 -3.14 10.40
CA ARG A 341 -11.49 -2.24 10.18
C ARG A 341 -12.07 -1.74 11.52
N SER A 342 -13.29 -1.27 11.55
CA SER A 342 -13.96 -0.91 12.80
C SER A 342 -14.16 -2.15 13.70
N GLN A 343 -14.33 -1.92 15.00
CA GLN A 343 -14.57 -3.00 15.95
C GLN A 343 -15.78 -3.86 15.56
N GLU A 344 -16.87 -3.23 15.12
CA GLU A 344 -18.08 -3.92 14.70
C GLU A 344 -17.81 -4.82 13.47
N GLU A 345 -17.15 -4.27 12.45
CA GLU A 345 -16.82 -5.02 11.24
C GLU A 345 -15.84 -6.16 11.55
N ASN A 346 -14.82 -5.92 12.38
CA ASN A 346 -13.87 -6.94 12.80
C ASN A 346 -14.55 -8.07 13.58
N ASN A 347 -15.52 -7.76 14.44
CA ASN A 347 -16.31 -8.78 15.14
C ASN A 347 -17.11 -9.66 14.16
N ARG A 348 -17.66 -9.07 13.11
CA ARG A 348 -18.38 -9.82 12.05
C ARG A 348 -17.43 -10.74 11.28
N LEU A 349 -16.24 -10.26 10.91
CA LEU A 349 -15.20 -11.09 10.27
C LEU A 349 -14.81 -12.27 11.18
N LEU A 350 -14.53 -12.01 12.46
CA LEU A 350 -14.12 -13.03 13.43
C LEU A 350 -15.22 -14.09 13.63
N ALA A 351 -16.47 -13.68 13.71
CA ALA A 351 -17.60 -14.60 13.80
C ALA A 351 -17.74 -15.48 12.54
N ALA A 352 -17.57 -14.88 11.35
CA ALA A 352 -17.57 -15.62 10.09
C ALA A 352 -16.39 -16.60 10.00
N LEU A 353 -15.17 -16.17 10.36
CA LEU A 353 -13.99 -17.04 10.42
C LEU A 353 -14.21 -18.21 11.38
N HIS A 354 -14.69 -17.94 12.60
CA HIS A 354 -14.98 -19.00 13.56
C HIS A 354 -15.98 -20.01 13.00
N LYS A 355 -17.04 -19.55 12.36
CA LYS A 355 -18.07 -20.40 11.75
C LYS A 355 -17.49 -21.31 10.65
N VAL A 356 -16.72 -20.75 9.72
CA VAL A 356 -16.20 -21.51 8.57
C VAL A 356 -15.05 -22.45 8.96
N LEU A 357 -14.26 -22.10 9.98
CA LEU A 357 -13.18 -22.93 10.47
C LEU A 357 -13.68 -24.05 11.38
N SER A 358 -14.72 -23.82 12.20
CA SER A 358 -15.31 -24.83 13.09
C SER A 358 -16.28 -25.75 12.34
N GLY A 359 -16.99 -25.27 11.35
CA GLY A 359 -17.97 -26.06 10.56
C GLY A 359 -17.36 -27.14 9.67
N THR A 360 -16.06 -27.18 9.55
CA THR A 360 -15.30 -28.12 8.70
C THR A 360 -14.85 -29.38 9.45
N THR A 361 -15.21 -29.53 10.75
CA THR A 361 -14.90 -30.71 11.57
C THR A 361 -15.96 -31.83 11.48
N LEU A 362 -17.01 -31.65 10.66
CA LEU A 362 -18.11 -32.63 10.53
C LEU A 362 -18.30 -33.08 9.08
N ALA A 363 -17.27 -33.64 8.48
CA ALA A 363 -17.39 -34.46 7.28
C ALA A 363 -16.20 -35.42 7.26
N ASP A 364 -16.29 -36.47 8.10
CA ASP A 364 -15.66 -37.79 7.89
C ASP A 364 -16.68 -38.71 7.27
#